data_914b6d4d86a660a5b380e6c1d2de163f
#
_entry.id   914b6d4d86a660a5b380e6c1d2de163f
#
_cell.length_a   1.000
_cell.length_b   1.000
_cell.length_c   1.000
_cell.angle_alpha   90.00
_cell.angle_beta   90.00
_cell.angle_gamma   90.00
#
_symmetry.space_group_name_H-M   'P 1'
#
loop_
_entity.id
_entity.type
_entity.pdbx_description
1 polymer ?
#
loop_
_entity_poly.entity_id
_entity_poly.type
_entity_poly.pdbx_seq_one_letter_code
_entity_poly.pdbx_strand_id
1 'polypeptide(L)'
;TSAETCLKTVKLASARYYDDLPTSGSDSGRAFRDLEWEDKVLKICQDLGVGAQFGGKYFAHDARVVRLPRHGASCPVGLGVSCSADRQILAKITADGVFVEELEHNPAQYLPSGPVEGLSEEVVSISLQQPMKDILSVLTKYPIKTRVSLTGPL
;
A
#
# COMPACT_ATOMS: atom_id res chain seq x y z
N THR A 1 -28.20 -1.82 -2.73
CA THR A 1 -27.70 -1.75 -4.11
C THR A 1 -26.23 -2.15 -4.21
N SER A 2 -25.74 -2.44 -5.40
CA SER A 2 -24.32 -2.77 -5.62
C SER A 2 -23.39 -1.62 -5.22
N ALA A 3 -23.75 -0.39 -5.49
CA ALA A 3 -22.99 0.78 -5.11
C ALA A 3 -22.87 0.93 -3.59
N GLU A 4 -23.93 0.75 -2.85
CA GLU A 4 -23.89 0.77 -1.38
C GLU A 4 -23.04 -0.36 -0.80
N THR A 5 -23.11 -1.55 -1.38
CA THR A 5 -22.31 -2.70 -0.95
C THR A 5 -20.82 -2.41 -1.14
N CYS A 6 -20.42 -1.88 -2.30
CA CYS A 6 -19.05 -1.45 -2.57
C CYS A 6 -18.59 -0.40 -1.55
N LEU A 7 -19.39 0.63 -1.31
CA LEU A 7 -19.05 1.69 -0.37
C LEU A 7 -18.92 1.16 1.06
N LYS A 8 -19.81 0.29 1.50
CA LYS A 8 -19.76 -0.35 2.83
C LYS A 8 -18.49 -1.19 2.99
N THR A 9 -18.12 -1.94 1.96
CA THR A 9 -16.90 -2.77 1.96
C THR A 9 -15.65 -1.90 2.17
N VAL A 10 -15.52 -0.82 1.41
CA VAL A 10 -14.38 0.10 1.52
C VAL A 10 -14.37 0.80 2.89
N LYS A 11 -15.53 1.22 3.40
CA LYS A 11 -15.63 1.82 4.73
C LYS A 11 -15.26 0.85 5.85
N LEU A 12 -15.68 -0.40 5.78
CA LEU A 12 -15.30 -1.41 6.75
C LEU A 12 -13.79 -1.68 6.73
N ALA A 13 -13.20 -1.77 5.54
CA ALA A 13 -11.75 -1.96 5.38
C ALA A 13 -10.94 -0.79 5.95
N SER A 14 -11.49 0.43 5.94
CA SER A 14 -10.83 1.62 6.50
C SER A 14 -11.20 1.91 7.97
N ALA A 15 -12.07 1.10 8.58
CA ALA A 15 -12.52 1.31 9.95
C ALA A 15 -11.44 0.93 10.97
N ARG A 16 -11.44 1.63 12.11
CA ARG A 16 -10.53 1.35 13.22
C ARG A 16 -10.61 -0.11 13.71
N TYR A 17 -11.82 -0.65 13.75
CA TYR A 17 -12.08 -2.02 14.24
C TYR A 17 -11.98 -3.07 13.15
N TYR A 18 -11.23 -2.78 12.10
CA TYR A 18 -11.00 -3.73 11.03
C TYR A 18 -10.39 -5.05 11.54
N ASP A 19 -9.46 -4.97 12.47
CA ASP A 19 -8.78 -6.12 13.02
C ASP A 19 -9.67 -6.99 13.91
N ASP A 20 -10.76 -6.43 14.41
CA ASP A 20 -11.78 -7.15 15.19
C ASP A 20 -12.77 -7.94 14.31
N LEU A 21 -12.73 -7.75 13.00
CA LEU A 21 -13.58 -8.50 12.08
C LEU A 21 -13.21 -9.98 12.08
N PRO A 22 -14.22 -10.88 11.99
CA PRO A 22 -13.96 -12.30 11.83
C PRO A 22 -13.11 -12.58 10.58
N THR A 23 -12.33 -13.65 10.60
CA THR A 23 -11.51 -14.11 9.46
C THR A 23 -12.17 -15.20 8.64
N SER A 24 -13.42 -15.51 8.92
CA SER A 24 -14.23 -16.50 8.18
C SER A 24 -15.69 -16.06 8.08
N GLY A 25 -16.35 -16.48 7.00
CA GLY A 25 -17.77 -16.30 6.84
C GLY A 25 -18.60 -17.19 7.79
N SER A 26 -19.91 -17.13 7.65
CA SER A 26 -20.88 -18.02 8.32
C SER A 26 -22.03 -18.35 7.37
N ASP A 27 -22.74 -19.44 7.65
CA ASP A 27 -23.90 -19.86 6.86
C ASP A 27 -25.04 -18.82 6.87
N SER A 28 -25.16 -18.08 7.96
CA SER A 28 -26.12 -16.98 8.09
C SER A 28 -25.68 -15.69 7.37
N GLY A 29 -24.48 -15.67 6.85
CA GLY A 29 -23.86 -14.51 6.21
C GLY A 29 -23.35 -13.48 7.21
N ARG A 30 -22.07 -13.19 7.21
CA ARG A 30 -21.46 -12.11 7.97
C ARG A 30 -20.30 -11.50 7.21
N ALA A 31 -19.96 -10.25 7.52
CA ALA A 31 -18.72 -9.65 7.05
C ALA A 31 -17.52 -10.37 7.67
N PHE A 32 -16.47 -10.55 6.88
CA PHE A 32 -15.21 -11.11 7.37
C PHE A 32 -14.02 -10.61 6.57
N ARG A 33 -12.83 -10.69 7.17
CA ARG A 33 -11.55 -10.43 6.51
C ARG A 33 -11.14 -11.65 5.71
N ASP A 34 -10.69 -11.44 4.50
CA ASP A 34 -10.13 -12.48 3.66
C ASP A 34 -8.60 -12.39 3.68
N LEU A 35 -7.99 -13.01 4.70
CA LEU A 35 -6.55 -12.95 4.93
C LEU A 35 -5.74 -13.49 3.74
N GLU A 36 -6.25 -14.50 3.05
CA GLU A 36 -5.59 -15.06 1.86
C GLU A 36 -5.50 -14.01 0.74
N TRP A 37 -6.57 -13.26 0.52
CA TRP A 37 -6.58 -12.22 -0.49
C TRP A 37 -5.82 -10.95 -0.05
N GLU A 38 -5.78 -10.64 1.23
CA GLU A 38 -4.93 -9.57 1.77
C GLU A 38 -3.46 -9.84 1.41
N ASP A 39 -2.97 -11.04 1.71
CA ASP A 39 -1.60 -11.46 1.41
C ASP A 39 -1.31 -11.48 -0.10
N LYS A 40 -2.22 -12.06 -0.89
CA LYS A 40 -2.09 -12.08 -2.35
C LYS A 40 -2.01 -10.69 -2.97
N VAL A 41 -2.90 -9.78 -2.58
CA VAL A 41 -2.93 -8.42 -3.12
C VAL A 41 -1.67 -7.68 -2.74
N LEU A 42 -1.26 -7.75 -1.49
CA LEU A 42 -0.04 -7.11 -1.01
C LEU A 42 1.18 -7.60 -1.79
N LYS A 43 1.32 -8.91 -1.93
CA LYS A 43 2.43 -9.51 -2.67
C LYS A 43 2.44 -9.11 -4.14
N ILE A 44 1.30 -9.16 -4.82
CA ILE A 44 1.20 -8.72 -6.22
C ILE A 44 1.63 -7.25 -6.35
N CYS A 45 1.16 -6.37 -5.46
CA CYS A 45 1.53 -4.96 -5.48
C CYS A 45 3.04 -4.75 -5.29
N GLN A 46 3.66 -5.51 -4.40
CA GLN A 46 5.11 -5.44 -4.16
C GLN A 46 5.92 -6.01 -5.33
N ASP A 47 5.45 -7.09 -5.94
CA ASP A 47 6.11 -7.74 -7.08
C ASP A 47 6.03 -6.92 -8.37
N LEU A 48 5.00 -6.08 -8.53
CA LEU A 48 4.87 -5.18 -9.67
C LEU A 48 6.06 -4.22 -9.83
N GLY A 49 6.72 -3.84 -8.74
CA GLY A 49 7.86 -2.95 -8.76
C GLY A 49 7.56 -1.54 -9.29
N VAL A 50 6.30 -1.12 -9.22
CA VAL A 50 5.83 0.20 -9.63
C VAL A 50 5.99 1.19 -8.49
N GLY A 51 6.32 2.43 -8.81
CA GLY A 51 6.48 3.51 -7.85
C GLY A 51 7.91 4.03 -7.80
N ALA A 52 8.06 5.32 -7.46
CA ALA A 52 9.35 6.00 -7.45
C ALA A 52 10.13 5.77 -6.15
N GLN A 53 9.44 5.52 -5.05
CA GLN A 53 10.06 5.38 -3.73
C GLN A 53 10.57 3.97 -3.50
N PHE A 54 11.78 3.86 -2.97
CA PHE A 54 12.42 2.59 -2.59
C PHE A 54 12.44 1.54 -3.72
N GLY A 55 12.58 1.98 -4.98
CA GLY A 55 12.62 1.08 -6.14
C GLY A 55 11.31 0.35 -6.41
N GLY A 56 10.21 0.86 -5.92
CA GLY A 56 8.88 0.26 -6.08
C GLY A 56 8.58 -0.91 -5.16
N LYS A 57 9.52 -1.36 -4.33
CA LYS A 57 9.33 -2.48 -3.39
C LYS A 57 8.22 -2.19 -2.37
N TYR A 58 8.10 -0.93 -1.97
CA TYR A 58 7.13 -0.47 -0.99
C TYR A 58 5.96 0.29 -1.61
N PHE A 59 5.56 -0.11 -2.81
CA PHE A 59 4.38 0.45 -3.47
C PHE A 59 3.11 0.31 -2.61
N ALA A 60 2.93 -0.84 -1.97
CA ALA A 60 1.87 -1.07 -1.01
C ALA A 60 2.46 -1.56 0.31
N HIS A 61 2.01 -0.98 1.42
CA HIS A 61 2.42 -1.37 2.78
C HIS A 61 1.41 -2.27 3.45
N ASP A 62 0.15 -2.14 3.08
CA ASP A 62 -0.96 -2.88 3.65
C ASP A 62 -2.03 -3.13 2.58
N ALA A 63 -2.73 -4.22 2.70
CA ALA A 63 -3.90 -4.55 1.89
C ALA A 63 -4.99 -5.12 2.80
N ARG A 64 -6.18 -4.59 2.68
CA ARG A 64 -7.33 -4.98 3.50
C ARG A 64 -8.45 -5.47 2.60
N VAL A 65 -8.90 -6.69 2.81
CA VAL A 65 -9.95 -7.32 2.02
C VAL A 65 -11.11 -7.73 2.91
N VAL A 66 -12.25 -7.11 2.70
CA VAL A 66 -13.49 -7.44 3.41
C VAL A 66 -14.47 -8.10 2.45
N ARG A 67 -14.98 -9.23 2.85
CA ARG A 67 -16.09 -9.89 2.17
C ARG A 67 -17.39 -9.63 2.90
N LEU A 68 -18.41 -9.23 2.14
CA LEU A 68 -19.78 -9.07 2.61
C LEU A 68 -20.68 -10.13 1.99
N PRO A 69 -21.76 -10.53 2.67
CA PRO A 69 -22.82 -11.29 2.07
C PRO A 69 -23.36 -10.57 0.82
N ARG A 70 -23.59 -11.30 -0.23
CA ARG A 70 -24.06 -10.74 -1.50
C ARG A 70 -25.15 -11.58 -2.12
N HIS A 71 -25.90 -10.96 -2.99
CA HIS A 71 -26.84 -11.63 -3.86
C HIS A 71 -26.08 -12.49 -4.89
N GLY A 72 -26.61 -13.71 -5.18
CA GLY A 72 -25.94 -14.64 -6.08
C GLY A 72 -25.79 -14.17 -7.53
N ALA A 73 -26.66 -13.26 -7.97
CA ALA A 73 -26.65 -12.71 -9.34
C ALA A 73 -25.69 -11.51 -9.55
N SER A 74 -24.98 -11.08 -8.53
CA SER A 74 -24.08 -9.92 -8.63
C SER A 74 -22.76 -10.16 -7.89
N CYS A 75 -21.69 -9.52 -8.37
CA CYS A 75 -20.40 -9.52 -7.72
C CYS A 75 -19.85 -8.09 -7.62
N PRO A 76 -20.45 -7.24 -6.77
CA PRO A 76 -19.96 -5.88 -6.60
C PRO A 76 -18.58 -5.90 -5.93
N VAL A 77 -17.66 -5.07 -6.45
CA VAL A 77 -16.32 -4.89 -5.91
C VAL A 77 -16.10 -3.41 -5.65
N GLY A 78 -15.69 -3.06 -4.44
CA GLY A 78 -15.25 -1.71 -4.07
C GLY A 78 -13.75 -1.69 -3.90
N LEU A 79 -13.11 -0.67 -4.44
CA LEU A 79 -11.67 -0.42 -4.27
C LEU A 79 -11.48 0.96 -3.66
N GLY A 80 -10.73 1.00 -2.56
CA GLY A 80 -10.23 2.23 -1.96
C GLY A 80 -8.71 2.21 -1.92
N VAL A 81 -8.09 3.35 -2.16
CA VAL A 81 -6.64 3.53 -2.07
C VAL A 81 -6.35 4.73 -1.18
N SER A 82 -5.47 4.57 -0.22
CA SER A 82 -4.97 5.68 0.59
C SER A 82 -3.46 5.80 0.47
N CYS A 83 -2.94 7.00 0.67
CA CYS A 83 -1.52 7.25 0.67
C CYS A 83 -0.89 6.82 2.00
N SER A 84 0.34 6.28 1.96
CA SER A 84 1.12 6.01 3.18
C SER A 84 1.50 7.30 3.93
N ALA A 85 1.40 8.46 3.27
CA ALA A 85 1.53 9.76 3.90
C ALA A 85 0.25 10.21 4.63
N ASP A 86 -0.80 9.42 4.62
CA ASP A 86 -1.99 9.68 5.43
C ASP A 86 -1.61 9.64 6.91
N ARG A 87 -1.77 10.77 7.56
CA ARG A 87 -1.36 10.95 8.95
C ARG A 87 -2.58 10.84 9.83
N GLN A 88 -2.73 9.71 10.45
CA GLN A 88 -3.78 9.46 11.42
C GLN A 88 -3.22 9.51 12.83
N ILE A 89 -3.98 10.05 13.74
CA ILE A 89 -3.71 9.99 15.17
C ILE A 89 -4.95 9.50 15.89
N LEU A 90 -4.78 8.51 16.74
CA LEU A 90 -5.85 8.02 17.60
C LEU A 90 -5.78 8.78 18.91
N ALA A 91 -6.85 9.49 19.23
CA ALA A 91 -6.95 10.27 20.44
C ALA A 91 -8.30 10.02 21.13
N LYS A 92 -8.31 10.21 22.43
CA LYS A 92 -9.48 10.09 23.28
C LYS A 92 -9.67 11.39 24.04
N ILE A 93 -10.87 11.92 24.00
CA ILE A 93 -11.27 13.11 24.78
C ILE A 93 -12.19 12.62 25.90
N THR A 94 -11.84 12.93 27.13
CA THR A 94 -12.62 12.62 28.32
C THR A 94 -12.79 13.87 29.18
N ALA A 95 -13.53 13.75 30.27
CA ALA A 95 -13.65 14.85 31.24
C ALA A 95 -12.29 15.23 31.88
N ASP A 96 -11.33 14.28 31.92
CA ASP A 96 -10.02 14.47 32.52
C ASP A 96 -8.99 15.08 31.55
N GLY A 97 -9.31 15.17 30.25
CA GLY A 97 -8.42 15.77 29.26
C GLY A 97 -8.42 15.09 27.90
N VAL A 98 -7.41 15.44 27.11
CA VAL A 98 -7.15 14.89 25.78
C VAL A 98 -5.94 13.98 25.84
N PHE A 99 -6.11 12.76 25.38
CA PHE A 99 -5.09 11.72 25.41
C PHE A 99 -4.83 11.22 24.01
N VAL A 100 -3.56 11.15 23.61
CA VAL A 100 -3.12 10.43 22.41
C VAL A 100 -2.99 8.96 22.77
N GLU A 101 -3.62 8.09 21.99
CA GLU A 101 -3.66 6.66 22.30
C GLU A 101 -2.32 6.00 22.10
N GLU A 102 -1.64 6.38 21.01
CA GLU A 102 -0.31 5.88 20.69
C GLU A 102 0.47 6.94 19.93
N LEU A 103 1.74 7.10 20.25
CA LEU A 103 2.67 7.97 19.55
C LEU A 103 3.96 7.21 19.28
N GLU A 104 4.32 7.07 18.01
CA GLU A 104 5.59 6.43 17.64
C GLU A 104 6.77 7.36 17.92
N HIS A 105 7.67 6.92 18.79
CA HIS A 105 8.89 7.65 19.18
C HIS A 105 10.15 7.14 18.49
N ASN A 106 10.11 5.99 17.84
CA ASN A 106 11.25 5.38 17.16
C ASN A 106 10.86 4.84 15.77
N PRO A 107 10.51 5.71 14.82
CA PRO A 107 10.10 5.28 13.50
C PRO A 107 11.19 4.53 12.73
N ALA A 108 12.46 4.69 13.11
CA ALA A 108 13.56 3.98 12.49
C ALA A 108 13.50 2.45 12.66
N GLN A 109 12.77 1.96 13.65
CA GLN A 109 12.57 0.51 13.85
C GLN A 109 11.84 -0.18 12.68
N TYR A 110 11.08 0.58 11.88
CA TYR A 110 10.36 0.07 10.72
C TYR A 110 11.19 0.11 9.42
N LEU A 111 12.40 0.66 9.48
CA LEU A 111 13.29 0.63 8.33
C LEU A 111 13.82 -0.80 8.11
N PRO A 112 13.93 -1.26 6.86
CA PRO A 112 14.48 -2.56 6.58
C PRO A 112 15.92 -2.68 7.09
N SER A 113 16.19 -3.75 7.82
CA SER A 113 17.52 -4.07 8.31
C SER A 113 18.33 -4.72 7.20
N GLY A 114 19.09 -3.95 6.45
CA GLY A 114 19.99 -4.48 5.42
C GLY A 114 19.84 -3.84 4.04
N PRO A 115 20.65 -4.28 3.08
CA PRO A 115 20.54 -3.81 1.71
C PRO A 115 19.17 -4.16 1.15
N VAL A 116 18.58 -3.23 0.40
CA VAL A 116 17.28 -3.46 -0.27
C VAL A 116 17.46 -4.58 -1.29
N GLU A 117 16.97 -5.76 -0.97
CA GLU A 117 16.99 -6.91 -1.88
C GLU A 117 16.26 -6.59 -3.19
N GLY A 118 16.81 -7.08 -4.29
CA GLY A 118 16.21 -6.94 -5.63
C GLY A 118 16.55 -5.65 -6.37
N LEU A 119 17.43 -4.80 -5.84
CA LEU A 119 18.06 -3.75 -6.63
C LEU A 119 19.27 -4.33 -7.37
N SER A 120 19.45 -3.96 -8.63
CA SER A 120 20.67 -4.29 -9.40
C SER A 120 21.92 -3.81 -8.65
N GLU A 121 22.95 -4.64 -8.58
CA GLU A 121 24.26 -4.23 -8.07
C GLU A 121 24.93 -3.23 -9.02
N GLU A 122 24.63 -3.31 -10.31
CA GLU A 122 25.12 -2.41 -11.34
C GLU A 122 24.37 -1.07 -11.29
N VAL A 123 25.13 0.02 -11.29
CA VAL A 123 24.59 1.39 -11.29
C VAL A 123 24.79 2.00 -12.67
N VAL A 124 23.70 2.34 -13.34
CA VAL A 124 23.71 3.03 -14.62
C VAL A 124 23.87 4.53 -14.40
N SER A 125 24.95 5.13 -14.89
CA SER A 125 25.18 6.57 -14.76
C SER A 125 24.59 7.32 -15.96
N ILE A 126 23.79 8.34 -15.70
CA ILE A 126 23.14 9.18 -16.71
C ILE A 126 23.39 10.66 -16.38
N SER A 127 23.91 11.38 -17.37
CA SER A 127 24.06 12.83 -17.27
C SER A 127 22.76 13.54 -17.65
N LEU A 128 22.29 14.41 -16.76
CA LEU A 128 21.10 15.27 -17.00
C LEU A 128 21.42 16.49 -17.91
N GLN A 129 22.67 16.67 -18.32
CA GLN A 129 23.06 17.71 -19.29
C GLN A 129 22.73 17.35 -20.72
N GLN A 130 22.22 16.15 -20.98
CA GLN A 130 21.79 15.67 -22.29
C GLN A 130 20.34 16.06 -22.57
N PRO A 131 19.93 16.12 -23.84
CA PRO A 131 18.54 16.28 -24.20
C PRO A 131 17.67 15.18 -23.61
N MET A 132 16.46 15.50 -23.19
CA MET A 132 15.54 14.54 -22.54
C MET A 132 15.30 13.29 -23.41
N LYS A 133 15.27 13.46 -24.74
CA LYS A 133 15.11 12.35 -25.68
C LYS A 133 16.21 11.29 -25.54
N ASP A 134 17.45 11.74 -25.31
CA ASP A 134 18.59 10.84 -25.17
C ASP A 134 18.57 10.15 -23.80
N ILE A 135 18.21 10.88 -22.74
CA ILE A 135 18.00 10.33 -21.41
C ILE A 135 16.94 9.21 -21.45
N LEU A 136 15.78 9.49 -22.05
CA LEU A 136 14.71 8.51 -22.18
C LEU A 136 15.13 7.28 -23.01
N SER A 137 15.91 7.49 -24.08
CA SER A 137 16.40 6.40 -24.91
C SER A 137 17.35 5.45 -24.16
N VAL A 138 18.06 5.96 -23.15
CA VAL A 138 18.89 5.15 -22.26
C VAL A 138 18.03 4.44 -21.24
N LEU A 139 17.15 5.16 -20.55
CA LEU A 139 16.29 4.60 -19.48
C LEU A 139 15.41 3.45 -19.98
N THR A 140 14.88 3.55 -21.20
CA THR A 140 14.02 2.50 -21.78
C THR A 140 14.74 1.18 -22.08
N LYS A 141 16.07 1.14 -22.03
CA LYS A 141 16.86 -0.08 -22.24
C LYS A 141 16.97 -0.95 -20.98
N TYR A 142 16.63 -0.39 -19.84
CA TYR A 142 16.82 -1.06 -18.54
C TYR A 142 15.48 -1.46 -17.92
N PRO A 143 15.44 -2.62 -17.25
CA PRO A 143 14.24 -3.06 -16.56
C PRO A 143 13.94 -2.19 -15.33
N ILE A 144 12.70 -2.26 -14.87
CA ILE A 144 12.28 -1.66 -13.60
C ILE A 144 13.18 -2.19 -12.47
N LYS A 145 13.46 -1.36 -11.47
CA LYS A 145 14.37 -1.63 -10.33
C LYS A 145 15.88 -1.55 -10.66
N THR A 146 16.26 -1.13 -11.87
CA THR A 146 17.66 -0.82 -12.14
C THR A 146 18.10 0.42 -11.33
N ARG A 147 19.25 0.34 -10.68
CA ARG A 147 19.82 1.49 -9.98
C ARG A 147 20.41 2.47 -10.99
N VAL A 148 20.01 3.71 -10.87
CA VAL A 148 20.46 4.78 -11.77
C VAL A 148 21.10 5.89 -10.92
N SER A 149 22.27 6.35 -11.35
CA SER A 149 22.93 7.55 -10.82
C SER A 149 22.70 8.70 -11.80
N LEU A 150 22.00 9.73 -11.36
CA LEU A 150 21.75 10.93 -12.16
C LEU A 150 22.72 12.04 -11.74
N THR A 151 23.40 12.64 -12.71
CA THR A 151 24.34 13.73 -12.48
C THR A 151 24.04 14.90 -13.39
N GLY A 152 23.87 16.10 -12.81
CA GLY A 152 23.61 17.33 -13.57
C GLY A 152 23.10 18.45 -12.69
N PRO A 153 22.81 19.62 -13.28
CA PRO A 153 22.18 20.71 -12.55
C PRO A 153 20.75 20.32 -12.13
N LEU A 154 20.38 20.71 -10.93
CA LEU A 154 19.02 20.64 -10.38
C LEU A 154 18.27 21.91 -10.71
#